data_df8eb8f833264943f8237bc6aa6443c1
#
_entry.id   df8eb8f833264943f8237bc6aa6443c1
#
_cell.length_a   1.000
_cell.length_b   1.000
_cell.length_c   1.000
_cell.angle_alpha   90.00
_cell.angle_beta   90.00
_cell.angle_gamma   90.00
#
_symmetry.space_group_name_H-M   'P 1'
#
loop_
_entity.id
_entity.type
_entity.pdbx_description
1 polymer ?
#
loop_
_entity_poly.entity_id
_entity_poly.type
_entity_poly.pdbx_seq_one_letter_code
_entity_poly.pdbx_strand_id
1 'polypeptide(L)'
;MGKTAAKKCIDILLLLLFFIELGGMFLPILLHELLGFCLLALVLVHNAINNQFYKNFFRGTNNTHRAANKISIILFGVSLLILAVSGIALSPDFLANAHFAENLNWRSIHLGAAIAALILLFTHLLLHAGRYIHGRRFAIAAGAVFILAAAGIFGMPYLDRWFHQVHVDREKIVQGEKVPFRGRVLTVYFSRVGNTDFPPNVDAVSGASVMKDKETIIGNAEMIATMAHNAAGGEIYAIRTEKTYPAGYIDTTKEGKKEIAAGERPAIREPLPAAEEYDVIILVYPLWWNTMPMAVESFLERYDLSGKTILPIVTHGSGGAGDSLSALRRATNATVASDCLTIYSSDIPASRQTIADYLKKYAAK
;
A
#
# COMPACT_ATOMS: atom_id res chain seq x y z
N MET A 1 -16.40 -18.43 35.53
CA MET A 1 -15.03 -17.90 35.41
C MET A 1 -14.88 -16.73 36.37
N GLY A 2 -13.90 -16.72 37.31
CA GLY A 2 -13.73 -15.62 38.28
C GLY A 2 -13.32 -14.31 37.56
N LYS A 3 -13.70 -13.16 38.08
CA LYS A 3 -13.39 -11.82 37.49
C LYS A 3 -11.91 -11.64 37.08
N THR A 4 -10.99 -12.22 37.84
CA THR A 4 -9.54 -12.18 37.57
C THR A 4 -9.13 -13.03 36.34
N ALA A 5 -9.77 -14.18 36.14
CA ALA A 5 -9.50 -15.05 35.00
C ALA A 5 -10.04 -14.41 33.69
N ALA A 6 -11.22 -13.78 33.73
CA ALA A 6 -11.77 -13.05 32.59
C ALA A 6 -10.87 -11.87 32.16
N LYS A 7 -10.33 -11.09 33.12
CA LYS A 7 -9.36 -10.02 32.83
C LYS A 7 -8.13 -10.52 32.10
N LYS A 8 -7.49 -11.57 32.63
CA LYS A 8 -6.31 -12.16 32.00
C LYS A 8 -6.59 -12.68 30.58
N CYS A 9 -7.75 -13.29 30.37
CA CYS A 9 -8.15 -13.76 29.04
C CYS A 9 -8.27 -12.62 28.04
N ILE A 10 -8.92 -11.52 28.44
CA ILE A 10 -9.09 -10.32 27.59
C ILE A 10 -7.72 -9.68 27.29
N ASP A 11 -6.82 -9.57 28.27
CA ASP A 11 -5.51 -9.00 28.07
C ASP A 11 -4.66 -9.83 27.08
N ILE A 12 -4.74 -11.16 27.15
CA ILE A 12 -4.07 -12.07 26.22
C ILE A 12 -4.67 -11.96 24.82
N LEU A 13 -6.01 -11.95 24.70
CA LEU A 13 -6.70 -11.80 23.42
C LEU A 13 -6.36 -10.48 22.74
N LEU A 14 -6.35 -9.37 23.50
CA LEU A 14 -5.94 -8.05 22.99
C LEU A 14 -4.51 -8.08 22.45
N LEU A 15 -3.58 -8.68 23.20
CA LEU A 15 -2.18 -8.77 22.78
C LEU A 15 -2.04 -9.59 21.50
N LEU A 16 -2.67 -10.76 21.44
CA LEU A 16 -2.64 -11.61 20.24
C LEU A 16 -3.25 -10.90 19.03
N LEU A 17 -4.42 -10.30 19.20
CA LEU A 17 -5.11 -9.62 18.11
C LEU A 17 -4.33 -8.39 17.63
N PHE A 18 -3.70 -7.64 18.54
CA PHE A 18 -2.83 -6.52 18.17
C PHE A 18 -1.65 -6.96 17.31
N PHE A 19 -1.01 -8.11 17.64
CA PHE A 19 0.09 -8.64 16.82
C PHE A 19 -0.39 -9.19 15.47
N ILE A 20 -1.58 -9.77 15.39
CA ILE A 20 -2.17 -10.19 14.13
C ILE A 20 -2.43 -8.96 13.24
N GLU A 21 -2.97 -7.88 13.80
CA GLU A 21 -3.23 -6.62 13.11
C GLU A 21 -1.96 -5.91 12.61
N LEU A 22 -0.85 -6.00 13.33
CA LEU A 22 0.45 -5.53 12.84
C LEU A 22 0.91 -6.27 11.58
N GLY A 23 0.48 -7.52 11.42
CA GLY A 23 0.66 -8.31 10.19
C GLY A 23 -0.41 -8.05 9.13
N GLY A 24 -1.19 -6.97 9.23
CA GLY A 24 -2.33 -6.67 8.34
C GLY A 24 -1.98 -6.66 6.85
N MET A 25 -0.72 -6.36 6.49
CA MET A 25 -0.24 -6.46 5.10
C MET A 25 -0.28 -7.89 4.52
N PHE A 26 -0.35 -8.92 5.37
CA PHE A 26 -0.45 -10.34 4.97
C PHE A 26 -1.89 -10.86 5.03
N LEU A 27 -2.84 -10.04 5.46
CA LEU A 27 -4.25 -10.42 5.59
C LEU A 27 -5.06 -9.90 4.39
N PRO A 28 -6.10 -10.64 3.97
CA PRO A 28 -7.12 -10.06 3.10
C PRO A 28 -7.70 -8.79 3.73
N ILE A 29 -7.94 -7.75 2.93
CA ILE A 29 -8.39 -6.44 3.41
C ILE A 29 -9.60 -6.55 4.34
N LEU A 30 -10.64 -7.27 3.91
CA LEU A 30 -11.86 -7.48 4.72
C LEU A 30 -11.55 -8.13 6.08
N LEU A 31 -10.62 -9.09 6.13
CA LEU A 31 -10.25 -9.75 7.38
C LEU A 31 -9.50 -8.79 8.31
N HIS A 32 -8.57 -7.99 7.80
CA HIS A 32 -7.89 -6.93 8.57
C HIS A 32 -8.90 -5.93 9.14
N GLU A 33 -9.86 -5.46 8.36
CA GLU A 33 -10.92 -4.55 8.82
C GLU A 33 -11.77 -5.16 9.94
N LEU A 34 -12.24 -6.40 9.75
CA LEU A 34 -13.06 -7.08 10.76
C LEU A 34 -12.30 -7.31 12.07
N LEU A 35 -11.05 -7.75 12.00
CA LEU A 35 -10.20 -7.96 13.17
C LEU A 35 -9.86 -6.64 13.85
N GLY A 36 -9.66 -5.55 13.10
CA GLY A 36 -9.48 -4.20 13.61
C GLY A 36 -10.69 -3.72 14.42
N PHE A 37 -11.92 -3.93 13.94
CA PHE A 37 -13.14 -3.64 14.72
C PHE A 37 -13.25 -4.52 15.96
N CYS A 38 -12.89 -5.81 15.88
CA CYS A 38 -12.83 -6.69 17.05
C CYS A 38 -11.82 -6.18 18.08
N LEU A 39 -10.65 -5.72 17.66
CA LEU A 39 -9.63 -5.13 18.52
C LEU A 39 -10.18 -3.91 19.26
N LEU A 40 -10.83 -2.99 18.55
CA LEU A 40 -11.44 -1.80 19.16
C LEU A 40 -12.52 -2.16 20.17
N ALA A 41 -13.39 -3.11 19.86
CA ALA A 41 -14.43 -3.59 20.78
C ALA A 41 -13.80 -4.19 22.05
N LEU A 42 -12.74 -5.02 21.90
CA LEU A 42 -12.04 -5.59 23.05
C LEU A 42 -11.31 -4.54 23.89
N VAL A 43 -10.76 -3.48 23.27
CA VAL A 43 -10.18 -2.33 23.98
C VAL A 43 -11.24 -1.63 24.83
N LEU A 44 -12.44 -1.42 24.32
CA LEU A 44 -13.55 -0.84 25.10
C LEU A 44 -13.92 -1.73 26.29
N VAL A 45 -14.02 -3.04 26.08
CA VAL A 45 -14.29 -4.01 27.17
C VAL A 45 -13.17 -4.00 28.21
N HIS A 46 -11.89 -4.00 27.78
CA HIS A 46 -10.74 -3.90 28.68
C HIS A 46 -10.82 -2.65 29.55
N ASN A 47 -11.12 -1.49 28.95
CA ASN A 47 -11.25 -0.24 29.67
C ASN A 47 -12.45 -0.25 30.64
N ALA A 48 -13.58 -0.81 30.23
CA ALA A 48 -14.76 -0.93 31.10
C ALA A 48 -14.49 -1.80 32.34
N ILE A 49 -13.76 -2.92 32.16
CA ILE A 49 -13.39 -3.80 33.28
C ILE A 49 -12.35 -3.13 34.19
N ASN A 50 -11.50 -2.27 33.66
CA ASN A 50 -10.48 -1.54 34.41
C ASN A 50 -10.90 -0.12 34.80
N ASN A 51 -12.20 0.19 34.83
CA ASN A 51 -12.77 1.51 35.09
C ASN A 51 -12.30 2.17 36.39
N GLN A 52 -11.87 1.38 37.39
CA GLN A 52 -11.31 1.88 38.63
C GLN A 52 -10.07 2.78 38.44
N PHE A 53 -9.29 2.51 37.40
CA PHE A 53 -8.16 3.35 37.00
C PHE A 53 -8.66 4.77 36.66
N TYR A 54 -9.69 4.87 35.85
CA TYR A 54 -10.26 6.16 35.42
C TYR A 54 -10.93 6.93 36.57
N LYS A 55 -11.62 6.23 37.46
CA LYS A 55 -12.23 6.83 38.68
C LYS A 55 -11.16 7.46 39.59
N ASN A 56 -9.96 6.87 39.62
CA ASN A 56 -8.84 7.33 40.43
C ASN A 56 -7.81 8.16 39.66
N PHE A 57 -8.09 8.50 38.40
CA PHE A 57 -7.13 9.15 37.52
C PHE A 57 -6.62 10.48 38.09
N PHE A 58 -7.51 11.30 38.61
CA PHE A 58 -7.19 12.62 39.16
C PHE A 58 -6.97 12.61 40.68
N ARG A 59 -7.14 11.47 41.36
CA ARG A 59 -7.02 11.36 42.81
C ARG A 59 -5.62 10.93 43.23
N GLY A 60 -5.14 11.45 44.37
CA GLY A 60 -3.88 11.07 45.01
C GLY A 60 -2.64 11.77 44.42
N THR A 61 -1.48 11.56 45.05
CA THR A 61 -0.18 12.14 44.63
C THR A 61 0.38 11.47 43.38
N ASN A 62 0.94 12.27 42.47
CA ASN A 62 1.64 11.79 41.28
C ASN A 62 3.12 11.60 41.60
N ASN A 63 3.61 10.37 41.57
CA ASN A 63 5.03 10.10 41.41
C ASN A 63 5.36 9.94 39.93
N THR A 64 6.65 9.94 39.59
CA THR A 64 7.14 9.85 38.20
C THR A 64 6.56 8.64 37.45
N HIS A 65 6.53 7.46 38.11
CA HIS A 65 5.99 6.25 37.50
C HIS A 65 4.49 6.36 37.20
N ARG A 66 3.71 6.94 38.12
CA ARG A 66 2.28 7.13 37.92
C ARG A 66 1.99 8.17 36.85
N ALA A 67 2.78 9.24 36.78
CA ALA A 67 2.68 10.25 35.73
C ALA A 67 2.99 9.64 34.35
N ALA A 68 4.09 8.89 34.23
CA ALA A 68 4.47 8.19 33.00
C ALA A 68 3.39 7.21 32.52
N ASN A 69 2.79 6.44 33.45
CA ASN A 69 1.71 5.51 33.11
C ASN A 69 0.45 6.25 32.60
N LYS A 70 0.07 7.37 33.23
CA LYS A 70 -1.07 8.19 32.79
C LYS A 70 -0.85 8.75 31.37
N ILE A 71 0.33 9.34 31.14
CA ILE A 71 0.70 9.91 29.82
C ILE A 71 0.70 8.81 28.76
N SER A 72 1.33 7.67 29.04
CA SER A 72 1.40 6.53 28.12
C SER A 72 0.00 6.03 27.73
N ILE A 73 -0.93 5.90 28.69
CA ILE A 73 -2.30 5.44 28.42
C ILE A 73 -3.07 6.45 27.57
N ILE A 74 -2.92 7.76 27.84
CA ILE A 74 -3.59 8.79 27.02
C ILE A 74 -3.08 8.76 25.60
N LEU A 75 -1.75 8.76 25.41
CA LEU A 75 -1.13 8.73 24.08
C LEU A 75 -1.50 7.45 23.32
N PHE A 76 -1.55 6.31 24.02
CA PHE A 76 -1.96 5.04 23.43
C PHE A 76 -3.43 5.08 22.98
N GLY A 77 -4.33 5.62 23.81
CA GLY A 77 -5.73 5.82 23.44
C GLY A 77 -5.90 6.74 22.23
N VAL A 78 -5.11 7.83 22.16
CA VAL A 78 -5.11 8.73 20.99
C VAL A 78 -4.60 8.02 19.74
N SER A 79 -3.52 7.24 19.82
CA SER A 79 -3.00 6.51 18.67
C SER A 79 -3.99 5.44 18.16
N LEU A 80 -4.69 4.75 19.07
CA LEU A 80 -5.76 3.81 18.68
C LEU A 80 -6.96 4.51 18.04
N LEU A 81 -7.31 5.70 18.51
CA LEU A 81 -8.37 6.50 17.88
C LEU A 81 -7.99 6.95 16.47
N ILE A 82 -6.75 7.39 16.28
CA ILE A 82 -6.22 7.75 14.95
C ILE A 82 -6.21 6.51 14.04
N LEU A 83 -5.81 5.35 14.54
CA LEU A 83 -5.86 4.07 13.80
C LEU A 83 -7.29 3.75 13.37
N ALA A 84 -8.26 3.87 14.26
CA ALA A 84 -9.65 3.60 13.95
C ALA A 84 -10.19 4.54 12.86
N VAL A 85 -9.97 5.85 13.01
CA VAL A 85 -10.44 6.86 12.04
C VAL A 85 -9.75 6.66 10.68
N SER A 86 -8.43 6.48 10.67
CA SER A 86 -7.69 6.29 9.42
C SER A 86 -7.98 4.93 8.76
N GLY A 87 -8.23 3.88 9.55
CA GLY A 87 -8.67 2.59 9.02
C GLY A 87 -10.04 2.68 8.34
N ILE A 88 -11.00 3.35 8.98
CA ILE A 88 -12.32 3.59 8.38
C ILE A 88 -12.19 4.46 7.11
N ALA A 89 -11.32 5.48 7.11
CA ALA A 89 -11.11 6.33 5.95
C ALA A 89 -10.43 5.60 4.76
N LEU A 90 -9.70 4.52 5.04
CA LEU A 90 -9.05 3.68 4.02
C LEU A 90 -9.92 2.51 3.56
N SER A 91 -11.03 2.23 4.26
CA SER A 91 -11.87 1.06 3.98
C SER A 91 -12.59 1.20 2.65
N PRO A 92 -12.42 0.25 1.71
CA PRO A 92 -13.17 0.24 0.46
C PRO A 92 -14.63 -0.21 0.66
N ASP A 93 -14.93 -0.96 1.73
CA ASP A 93 -16.22 -1.60 1.94
C ASP A 93 -17.16 -0.76 2.80
N PHE A 94 -16.64 -0.10 3.85
CA PHE A 94 -17.47 0.62 4.81
C PHE A 94 -17.78 2.07 4.43
N LEU A 95 -16.88 2.73 3.68
CA LEU A 95 -17.04 4.14 3.27
C LEU A 95 -16.68 4.38 1.80
N ALA A 96 -16.93 3.41 0.93
CA ALA A 96 -16.61 3.48 -0.51
C ALA A 96 -17.08 4.76 -1.24
N ASN A 97 -18.07 5.47 -0.67
CA ASN A 97 -18.63 6.71 -1.23
C ASN A 97 -18.41 7.96 -0.34
N ALA A 98 -17.68 7.84 0.77
CA ALA A 98 -17.43 8.97 1.64
C ALA A 98 -16.06 9.60 1.29
N HIS A 99 -16.08 10.73 0.61
CA HIS A 99 -14.91 11.58 0.38
C HIS A 99 -14.42 12.21 1.70
N PHE A 100 -13.81 11.38 2.55
CA PHE A 100 -13.35 11.80 3.87
C PHE A 100 -11.99 12.50 3.72
N ALA A 101 -11.99 13.85 3.74
CA ALA A 101 -10.79 14.68 3.71
C ALA A 101 -9.73 14.21 2.68
N GLU A 102 -10.04 14.36 1.40
CA GLU A 102 -9.20 13.94 0.25
C GLU A 102 -7.76 14.49 0.30
N ASN A 103 -7.55 15.56 1.05
CA ASN A 103 -6.24 16.21 1.20
C ASN A 103 -5.29 15.52 2.21
N LEU A 104 -5.75 14.48 2.92
CA LEU A 104 -4.94 13.78 3.92
C LEU A 104 -4.43 12.44 3.37
N ASN A 105 -3.14 12.18 3.56
CA ASN A 105 -2.57 10.86 3.27
C ASN A 105 -2.93 9.89 4.41
N TRP A 106 -4.15 9.35 4.36
CA TRP A 106 -4.70 8.44 5.36
C TRP A 106 -3.84 7.23 5.61
N ARG A 107 -3.19 6.70 4.58
CA ARG A 107 -2.28 5.56 4.70
C ARG A 107 -1.05 5.88 5.54
N SER A 108 -0.40 7.01 5.30
CA SER A 108 0.74 7.45 6.12
C SER A 108 0.33 7.73 7.55
N ILE A 109 -0.88 8.27 7.75
CA ILE A 109 -1.45 8.51 9.09
C ILE A 109 -1.71 7.18 9.79
N HIS A 110 -2.32 6.20 9.12
CA HIS A 110 -2.61 4.87 9.66
C HIS A 110 -1.34 4.14 10.06
N LEU A 111 -0.35 4.08 9.16
CA LEU A 111 0.94 3.45 9.44
C LEU A 111 1.70 4.15 10.58
N GLY A 112 1.73 5.48 10.59
CA GLY A 112 2.35 6.26 11.66
C GLY A 112 1.68 6.01 13.02
N ALA A 113 0.35 5.95 13.05
CA ALA A 113 -0.42 5.63 14.25
C ALA A 113 -0.19 4.18 14.71
N ALA A 114 -0.03 3.21 13.79
CA ALA A 114 0.29 1.82 14.10
C ALA A 114 1.67 1.69 14.77
N ILE A 115 2.68 2.38 14.25
CA ILE A 115 4.03 2.43 14.84
C ILE A 115 3.98 3.08 16.22
N ALA A 116 3.27 4.20 16.37
CA ALA A 116 3.10 4.86 17.65
C ALA A 116 2.38 3.95 18.66
N ALA A 117 1.30 3.30 18.25
CA ALA A 117 0.56 2.35 19.08
C ALA A 117 1.43 1.17 19.52
N LEU A 118 2.28 0.64 18.66
CA LEU A 118 3.23 -0.43 18.98
C LEU A 118 4.22 0.00 20.07
N ILE A 119 4.84 1.17 19.91
CA ILE A 119 5.78 1.73 20.89
C ILE A 119 5.08 1.94 22.25
N LEU A 120 3.85 2.49 22.21
CA LEU A 120 3.08 2.77 23.40
C LEU A 120 2.52 1.53 24.08
N LEU A 121 2.16 0.49 23.32
CA LEU A 121 1.84 -0.84 23.86
C LEU A 121 3.00 -1.41 24.64
N PHE A 122 4.19 -1.40 24.07
CA PHE A 122 5.39 -1.91 24.76
C PHE A 122 5.71 -1.07 25.99
N THR A 123 5.60 0.24 25.91
CA THR A 123 5.76 1.13 27.07
C THR A 123 4.74 0.79 28.16
N HIS A 124 3.48 0.58 27.81
CA HIS A 124 2.43 0.18 28.72
C HIS A 124 2.72 -1.17 29.39
N LEU A 125 3.13 -2.18 28.61
CA LEU A 125 3.51 -3.50 29.13
C LEU A 125 4.68 -3.40 30.09
N LEU A 126 5.72 -2.62 29.76
CA LEU A 126 6.90 -2.42 30.62
C LEU A 126 6.54 -1.72 31.95
N LEU A 127 5.73 -0.68 31.89
CA LEU A 127 5.26 0.02 33.10
C LEU A 127 4.46 -0.90 34.04
N HIS A 128 3.69 -1.84 33.44
CA HIS A 128 2.98 -2.85 34.22
C HIS A 128 3.89 -3.99 34.70
N ALA A 129 4.82 -4.45 33.88
CA ALA A 129 5.79 -5.50 34.22
C ALA A 129 6.72 -5.08 35.36
N GLY A 130 7.06 -3.79 35.45
CA GLY A 130 7.89 -3.22 36.52
C GLY A 130 7.34 -3.44 37.93
N ARG A 131 6.07 -3.83 38.09
CA ARG A 131 5.49 -4.24 39.38
C ARG A 131 5.89 -5.65 39.83
N TYR A 132 6.25 -6.50 38.87
CA TYR A 132 6.53 -7.94 39.11
C TYR A 132 7.98 -8.31 38.85
N ILE A 133 8.67 -7.55 37.98
CA ILE A 133 10.01 -7.81 37.50
C ILE A 133 10.87 -6.59 37.79
N HIS A 134 11.95 -6.76 38.57
CA HIS A 134 12.81 -5.67 39.01
C HIS A 134 14.30 -5.92 38.60
N GLY A 135 15.10 -4.87 38.63
CA GLY A 135 16.53 -4.91 38.43
C GLY A 135 16.92 -5.49 37.05
N ARG A 136 17.92 -6.38 37.03
CA ARG A 136 18.48 -6.97 35.81
C ARG A 136 17.44 -7.68 34.95
N ARG A 137 16.45 -8.36 35.56
CA ARG A 137 15.38 -9.07 34.82
C ARG A 137 14.47 -8.08 34.06
N PHE A 138 14.17 -6.95 34.67
CA PHE A 138 13.40 -5.89 33.99
C PHE A 138 14.18 -5.29 32.82
N ALA A 139 15.47 -5.01 33.00
CA ALA A 139 16.31 -4.48 31.90
C ALA A 139 16.41 -5.45 30.72
N ILE A 140 16.53 -6.75 30.99
CA ILE A 140 16.56 -7.81 29.96
C ILE A 140 15.21 -7.86 29.21
N ALA A 141 14.08 -7.85 29.94
CA ALA A 141 12.76 -7.85 29.34
C ALA A 141 12.51 -6.60 28.48
N ALA A 142 12.89 -5.42 28.96
CA ALA A 142 12.81 -4.17 28.23
C ALA A 142 13.67 -4.18 26.95
N GLY A 143 14.91 -4.68 27.05
CA GLY A 143 15.80 -4.84 25.92
C GLY A 143 15.27 -5.83 24.87
N ALA A 144 14.73 -6.98 25.30
CA ALA A 144 14.12 -7.96 24.42
C ALA A 144 12.92 -7.39 23.66
N VAL A 145 12.04 -6.66 24.36
CA VAL A 145 10.90 -5.97 23.78
C VAL A 145 11.34 -4.93 22.74
N PHE A 146 12.33 -4.12 23.08
CA PHE A 146 12.89 -3.13 22.15
C PHE A 146 13.47 -3.79 20.88
N ILE A 147 14.24 -4.87 21.05
CA ILE A 147 14.82 -5.64 19.92
C ILE A 147 13.71 -6.22 19.04
N LEU A 148 12.67 -6.81 19.65
CA LEU A 148 11.54 -7.38 18.90
C LEU A 148 10.75 -6.29 18.15
N ALA A 149 10.54 -5.13 18.77
CA ALA A 149 9.89 -4.00 18.10
C ALA A 149 10.72 -3.48 16.93
N ALA A 150 12.03 -3.31 17.12
CA ALA A 150 12.95 -2.90 16.07
C ALA A 150 13.00 -3.95 14.95
N ALA A 151 13.12 -5.23 15.28
CA ALA A 151 13.08 -6.31 14.29
C ALA A 151 11.77 -6.35 13.51
N GLY A 152 10.62 -6.09 14.16
CA GLY A 152 9.34 -5.93 13.49
C GLY A 152 9.34 -4.76 12.51
N ILE A 153 9.69 -3.55 12.97
CA ILE A 153 9.67 -2.34 12.14
C ILE A 153 10.63 -2.45 10.94
N PHE A 154 11.86 -2.92 11.18
CA PHE A 154 12.88 -3.00 10.12
C PHE A 154 12.83 -4.31 9.32
N GLY A 155 12.32 -5.39 9.90
CA GLY A 155 12.25 -6.70 9.26
C GLY A 155 11.02 -6.90 8.36
N MET A 156 9.89 -6.22 8.67
CA MET A 156 8.63 -6.38 7.92
C MET A 156 8.77 -6.14 6.41
N PRO A 157 9.48 -5.11 5.91
CA PRO A 157 9.67 -4.93 4.48
C PRO A 157 10.43 -6.09 3.80
N TYR A 158 11.34 -6.74 4.51
CA TYR A 158 12.07 -7.91 4.02
C TYR A 158 11.20 -9.16 3.99
N LEU A 159 10.38 -9.36 5.03
CA LEU A 159 9.40 -10.45 5.07
C LEU A 159 8.35 -10.29 3.99
N ASP A 160 7.83 -9.08 3.81
CA ASP A 160 6.87 -8.76 2.74
C ASP A 160 7.44 -9.16 1.37
N ARG A 161 8.66 -8.74 1.06
CA ARG A 161 9.33 -9.11 -0.19
C ARG A 161 9.58 -10.61 -0.33
N TRP A 162 9.91 -11.29 0.76
CA TRP A 162 10.13 -12.73 0.75
C TRP A 162 8.85 -13.52 0.51
N PHE A 163 7.75 -13.14 1.17
CA PHE A 163 6.45 -13.78 0.98
C PHE A 163 5.82 -13.50 -0.39
N HIS A 164 6.12 -12.34 -0.99
CA HIS A 164 5.60 -11.93 -2.29
C HIS A 164 6.56 -12.22 -3.46
N GLN A 165 7.49 -13.18 -3.28
CA GLN A 165 8.22 -13.74 -4.40
C GLN A 165 7.28 -14.51 -5.29
N VAL A 166 7.27 -14.18 -6.58
CA VAL A 166 6.40 -14.82 -7.58
C VAL A 166 7.22 -15.58 -8.59
N HIS A 167 6.70 -16.73 -9.01
CA HIS A 167 7.23 -17.46 -10.16
C HIS A 167 6.46 -17.03 -11.41
N VAL A 168 7.20 -16.54 -12.41
CA VAL A 168 6.61 -16.01 -13.63
C VAL A 168 6.88 -16.98 -14.79
N ASP A 169 5.82 -17.58 -15.27
CA ASP A 169 5.85 -18.36 -16.51
C ASP A 169 5.51 -17.41 -17.68
N ARG A 170 6.54 -16.88 -18.34
CA ARG A 170 6.37 -15.91 -19.43
C ARG A 170 5.62 -16.50 -20.64
N GLU A 171 5.68 -17.78 -20.87
CA GLU A 171 4.97 -18.42 -22.00
C GLU A 171 3.45 -18.38 -21.77
N LYS A 172 2.99 -18.51 -20.53
CA LYS A 172 1.58 -18.40 -20.19
C LYS A 172 0.99 -17.00 -20.34
N ILE A 173 1.82 -15.97 -20.33
CA ILE A 173 1.39 -14.59 -20.56
C ILE A 173 0.90 -14.40 -22.00
N VAL A 174 1.48 -15.12 -22.93
CA VAL A 174 1.15 -15.02 -24.38
C VAL A 174 -0.17 -15.69 -24.71
N GLN A 175 -0.61 -16.66 -23.91
CA GLN A 175 -1.85 -17.42 -24.14
C GLN A 175 -3.02 -16.80 -23.35
N GLY A 176 -3.94 -16.14 -24.02
CA GLY A 176 -5.07 -15.49 -23.35
C GLY A 176 -6.28 -15.33 -24.27
N GLU A 177 -7.41 -15.04 -23.65
CA GLU A 177 -8.62 -14.69 -24.36
C GLU A 177 -8.40 -13.42 -25.17
N LYS A 178 -8.88 -13.40 -26.42
CA LYS A 178 -8.85 -12.20 -27.26
C LYS A 178 -10.08 -11.34 -27.01
N VAL A 179 -9.85 -10.05 -26.89
CA VAL A 179 -10.89 -9.02 -26.66
C VAL A 179 -10.78 -7.99 -27.78
N PRO A 180 -11.41 -8.21 -28.94
CA PRO A 180 -11.31 -7.29 -30.06
C PRO A 180 -12.04 -6.00 -29.78
N PHE A 181 -11.38 -4.87 -30.02
CA PHE A 181 -11.95 -3.53 -29.96
C PHE A 181 -12.40 -3.05 -31.35
N ARG A 182 -13.36 -2.15 -31.36
CA ARG A 182 -13.65 -1.34 -32.53
C ARG A 182 -12.70 -0.14 -32.53
N GLY A 183 -11.90 0.01 -33.58
CA GLY A 183 -10.87 1.05 -33.66
C GLY A 183 -9.47 0.59 -33.28
N ARG A 184 -8.50 1.50 -33.39
CA ARG A 184 -7.07 1.22 -33.12
C ARG A 184 -6.77 1.33 -31.64
N VAL A 185 -6.15 0.29 -31.11
CA VAL A 185 -5.76 0.19 -29.70
C VAL A 185 -4.26 0.43 -29.55
N LEU A 186 -3.89 1.24 -28.57
CA LEU A 186 -2.53 1.41 -28.08
C LEU A 186 -2.44 1.00 -26.62
N THR A 187 -1.57 0.08 -26.29
CA THR A 187 -1.21 -0.20 -24.90
C THR A 187 0.01 0.61 -24.52
N VAL A 188 -0.12 1.54 -23.58
CA VAL A 188 0.94 2.40 -23.08
C VAL A 188 1.30 1.97 -21.67
N TYR A 189 2.59 1.86 -21.36
CA TYR A 189 2.99 1.53 -20.00
C TYR A 189 4.25 2.26 -19.55
N PHE A 190 4.33 2.49 -18.23
CA PHE A 190 5.56 2.92 -17.56
C PHE A 190 6.06 1.80 -16.65
N SER A 191 7.32 1.43 -16.78
CA SER A 191 7.99 0.45 -15.94
C SER A 191 9.38 0.94 -15.54
N ARG A 192 9.84 0.57 -14.33
CA ARG A 192 11.24 0.77 -13.97
C ARG A 192 12.18 -0.04 -14.85
N VAL A 193 11.76 -1.24 -15.27
CA VAL A 193 12.51 -2.04 -16.25
C VAL A 193 12.58 -1.26 -17.57
N GLY A 194 13.80 -0.98 -18.02
CA GLY A 194 14.09 -0.13 -19.18
C GLY A 194 14.18 1.37 -18.89
N ASN A 195 13.87 1.81 -17.66
CA ASN A 195 14.13 3.15 -17.16
C ASN A 195 15.11 3.15 -15.97
N THR A 196 15.68 1.99 -15.64
CA THR A 196 16.62 1.78 -14.55
C THR A 196 17.65 0.73 -14.95
N ASP A 197 18.92 1.01 -14.71
CA ASP A 197 19.99 0.02 -14.81
C ASP A 197 20.09 -0.72 -13.48
N PHE A 198 19.81 -2.03 -13.50
CA PHE A 198 19.83 -2.86 -12.29
C PHE A 198 21.16 -3.63 -12.23
N PRO A 199 22.10 -3.23 -11.35
CA PRO A 199 23.29 -4.02 -11.10
C PRO A 199 22.95 -5.33 -10.39
N PRO A 200 23.80 -6.38 -10.51
CA PRO A 200 23.62 -7.61 -9.77
C PRO A 200 23.46 -7.37 -8.26
N ASN A 201 22.59 -8.14 -7.63
CA ASN A 201 22.36 -8.12 -6.18
C ASN A 201 21.80 -6.81 -5.61
N VAL A 202 21.31 -5.89 -6.43
CA VAL A 202 20.63 -4.68 -5.93
C VAL A 202 19.27 -5.04 -5.33
N ASP A 203 18.94 -4.43 -4.19
CA ASP A 203 17.59 -4.50 -3.62
C ASP A 203 16.65 -3.53 -4.35
N ALA A 204 16.12 -3.99 -5.48
CA ALA A 204 15.25 -3.21 -6.36
C ALA A 204 13.76 -3.57 -6.20
N VAL A 205 13.45 -4.66 -5.52
CA VAL A 205 12.09 -5.20 -5.44
C VAL A 205 11.18 -4.25 -4.70
N SER A 206 10.07 -3.91 -5.33
CA SER A 206 9.00 -3.10 -4.73
C SER A 206 7.65 -3.62 -5.18
N GLY A 207 6.71 -3.72 -4.25
CA GLY A 207 5.40 -4.29 -4.53
C GLY A 207 4.63 -3.64 -5.69
N ALA A 208 4.82 -2.34 -5.94
CA ALA A 208 4.13 -1.68 -7.04
C ALA A 208 4.82 -1.84 -8.41
N SER A 209 6.16 -1.82 -8.45
CA SER A 209 6.89 -1.57 -9.70
C SER A 209 7.61 -2.76 -10.30
N VAL A 210 8.26 -3.56 -9.46
CA VAL A 210 9.06 -4.70 -9.91
C VAL A 210 8.93 -5.88 -8.97
N MET A 211 8.96 -7.07 -9.53
CA MET A 211 9.07 -8.34 -8.83
C MET A 211 10.34 -9.06 -9.28
N LYS A 212 10.72 -10.08 -8.55
CA LYS A 212 11.88 -10.90 -8.87
C LYS A 212 11.45 -12.35 -9.02
N ASP A 213 11.78 -12.93 -10.16
CA ASP A 213 11.72 -14.39 -10.39
C ASP A 213 13.15 -14.90 -10.47
N LYS A 214 13.58 -15.64 -9.44
CA LYS A 214 14.98 -16.04 -9.26
C LYS A 214 15.91 -14.82 -9.32
N GLU A 215 16.80 -14.75 -10.29
CA GLU A 215 17.72 -13.63 -10.48
C GLU A 215 17.20 -12.56 -11.48
N THR A 216 16.04 -12.78 -12.08
CA THR A 216 15.48 -11.88 -13.08
C THR A 216 14.55 -10.86 -12.44
N ILE A 217 14.82 -9.57 -12.68
CA ILE A 217 13.93 -8.48 -12.29
C ILE A 217 12.89 -8.29 -13.40
N ILE A 218 11.62 -8.25 -13.03
CA ILE A 218 10.48 -8.16 -13.94
C ILE A 218 9.67 -6.91 -13.62
N GLY A 219 9.34 -6.14 -14.64
CA GLY A 219 8.48 -4.97 -14.50
C GLY A 219 7.00 -5.37 -14.36
N ASN A 220 6.38 -4.96 -13.26
CA ASN A 220 4.97 -5.26 -13.00
C ASN A 220 4.06 -4.71 -14.10
N ALA A 221 4.19 -3.42 -14.40
CA ALA A 221 3.39 -2.76 -15.42
C ALA A 221 3.70 -3.30 -16.84
N GLU A 222 4.95 -3.67 -17.12
CA GLU A 222 5.33 -4.30 -18.39
C GLU A 222 4.62 -5.64 -18.57
N MET A 223 4.56 -6.47 -17.52
CA MET A 223 3.87 -7.76 -17.59
C MET A 223 2.37 -7.59 -17.81
N ILE A 224 1.74 -6.68 -17.07
CA ILE A 224 0.31 -6.35 -17.25
C ILE A 224 0.05 -5.81 -18.66
N ALA A 225 0.89 -4.89 -19.14
CA ALA A 225 0.77 -4.32 -20.49
C ALA A 225 0.91 -5.38 -21.58
N THR A 226 1.82 -6.35 -21.41
CA THR A 226 1.96 -7.48 -22.32
C THR A 226 0.69 -8.34 -22.36
N MET A 227 0.09 -8.64 -21.22
CA MET A 227 -1.19 -9.37 -21.15
C MET A 227 -2.33 -8.58 -21.81
N ALA A 228 -2.43 -7.29 -21.53
CA ALA A 228 -3.46 -6.42 -22.11
C ALA A 228 -3.32 -6.29 -23.62
N HIS A 229 -2.09 -6.08 -24.13
CA HIS A 229 -1.79 -6.05 -25.54
C HIS A 229 -2.12 -7.39 -26.23
N ASN A 230 -1.75 -8.51 -25.61
CA ASN A 230 -2.10 -9.82 -26.15
C ASN A 230 -3.62 -10.05 -26.22
N ALA A 231 -4.38 -9.52 -25.28
CA ALA A 231 -5.83 -9.61 -25.28
C ALA A 231 -6.48 -8.67 -26.30
N ALA A 232 -6.13 -7.39 -26.29
CA ALA A 232 -6.77 -6.35 -27.10
C ALA A 232 -6.23 -6.26 -28.53
N GLY A 233 -4.97 -6.70 -28.77
CA GLY A 233 -4.25 -6.45 -30.01
C GLY A 233 -3.75 -5.01 -30.10
N GLY A 234 -3.52 -4.54 -31.32
CA GLY A 234 -3.00 -3.18 -31.59
C GLY A 234 -1.50 -3.06 -31.40
N GLU A 235 -1.06 -1.91 -30.89
CA GLU A 235 0.37 -1.61 -30.67
C GLU A 235 0.67 -1.46 -29.17
N ILE A 236 1.94 -1.58 -28.82
CA ILE A 236 2.41 -1.41 -27.43
C ILE A 236 3.53 -0.38 -27.40
N TYR A 237 3.47 0.56 -26.44
CA TYR A 237 4.43 1.62 -26.29
C TYR A 237 4.90 1.72 -24.83
N ALA A 238 6.22 1.69 -24.63
CA ALA A 238 6.86 1.87 -23.35
C ALA A 238 7.28 3.33 -23.14
N ILE A 239 6.83 3.96 -22.09
CA ILE A 239 7.31 5.28 -21.70
C ILE A 239 8.76 5.14 -21.21
N ARG A 240 9.70 5.65 -22.00
CA ARG A 240 11.13 5.68 -21.70
C ARG A 240 11.54 7.11 -21.39
N THR A 241 12.16 7.32 -20.23
CA THR A 241 12.64 8.64 -19.80
C THR A 241 14.11 8.84 -20.18
N GLU A 242 14.52 10.07 -20.46
CA GLU A 242 15.92 10.41 -20.65
C GLU A 242 16.72 10.21 -19.35
N LYS A 243 16.13 10.58 -18.24
CA LYS A 243 16.64 10.35 -16.89
C LYS A 243 16.44 8.88 -16.51
N THR A 244 17.48 8.23 -16.02
CA THR A 244 17.38 6.90 -15.42
C THR A 244 17.00 7.00 -13.94
N TYR A 245 16.13 6.10 -13.48
CA TYR A 245 15.77 6.02 -12.07
C TYR A 245 16.81 5.21 -11.28
N PRO A 246 17.01 5.52 -9.98
CA PRO A 246 17.91 4.75 -9.12
C PRO A 246 17.55 3.27 -9.09
N ALA A 247 18.58 2.40 -8.97
CA ALA A 247 18.37 0.96 -8.93
C ALA A 247 17.79 0.47 -7.60
N GLY A 248 18.22 1.05 -6.47
CA GLY A 248 17.76 0.68 -5.14
C GLY A 248 16.33 1.13 -4.87
N TYR A 249 15.56 0.30 -4.14
CA TYR A 249 14.17 0.60 -3.79
C TYR A 249 14.03 1.94 -3.05
N ILE A 250 14.82 2.13 -1.98
CA ILE A 250 14.73 3.32 -1.12
C ILE A 250 15.05 4.60 -1.91
N ASP A 251 16.05 4.56 -2.77
CA ASP A 251 16.46 5.75 -3.53
C ASP A 251 15.46 6.08 -4.65
N THR A 252 14.84 5.06 -5.27
CA THR A 252 13.72 5.26 -6.19
C THR A 252 12.52 5.90 -5.49
N THR A 253 12.19 5.48 -4.27
CA THR A 253 11.07 6.08 -3.53
C THR A 253 11.33 7.53 -3.17
N LYS A 254 12.57 7.89 -2.83
CA LYS A 254 12.97 9.29 -2.59
C LYS A 254 12.86 10.13 -3.87
N GLU A 255 13.35 9.59 -4.99
CA GLU A 255 13.31 10.29 -6.28
C GLU A 255 11.87 10.52 -6.73
N GLY A 256 11.00 9.51 -6.70
CA GLY A 256 9.58 9.67 -7.04
C GLY A 256 8.87 10.70 -6.14
N LYS A 257 9.18 10.72 -4.84
CA LYS A 257 8.64 11.73 -3.92
C LYS A 257 9.10 13.16 -4.29
N LYS A 258 10.37 13.30 -4.67
CA LYS A 258 10.95 14.58 -5.10
C LYS A 258 10.29 15.07 -6.39
N GLU A 259 10.13 14.21 -7.39
CA GLU A 259 9.45 14.52 -8.64
C GLU A 259 8.03 15.04 -8.41
N ILE A 260 7.24 14.32 -7.59
CA ILE A 260 5.87 14.72 -7.23
C ILE A 260 5.85 16.08 -6.54
N ALA A 261 6.71 16.28 -5.54
CA ALA A 261 6.77 17.54 -4.78
C ALA A 261 7.18 18.74 -5.64
N ALA A 262 8.04 18.52 -6.64
CA ALA A 262 8.50 19.54 -7.57
C ALA A 262 7.56 19.74 -8.78
N GLY A 263 6.58 18.88 -8.99
CA GLY A 263 5.79 18.84 -10.23
C GLY A 263 6.65 18.57 -11.45
N GLU A 264 7.75 17.80 -11.29
CA GLU A 264 8.71 17.52 -12.36
C GLU A 264 8.03 16.73 -13.49
N ARG A 265 8.43 17.02 -14.73
CA ARG A 265 7.98 16.30 -15.92
C ARG A 265 9.19 15.66 -16.61
N PRO A 266 9.55 14.41 -16.23
CA PRO A 266 10.68 13.72 -16.84
C PRO A 266 10.55 13.67 -18.37
N ALA A 267 11.59 14.09 -19.09
CA ALA A 267 11.59 14.09 -20.54
C ALA A 267 11.52 12.65 -21.08
N ILE A 268 10.66 12.45 -22.09
CA ILE A 268 10.47 11.16 -22.75
C ILE A 268 11.49 11.04 -23.87
N ARG A 269 12.29 9.98 -23.84
CA ARG A 269 13.39 9.72 -24.78
C ARG A 269 12.88 9.49 -26.19
N GLU A 270 11.92 8.58 -26.33
CA GLU A 270 11.39 8.18 -27.62
C GLU A 270 9.95 8.64 -27.76
N PRO A 271 9.65 9.59 -28.67
CA PRO A 271 8.27 10.02 -28.85
C PRO A 271 7.42 8.92 -29.48
N LEU A 272 6.17 8.86 -29.09
CA LEU A 272 5.17 8.03 -29.76
C LEU A 272 4.88 8.62 -31.14
N PRO A 273 5.12 7.90 -32.23
CA PRO A 273 4.69 8.34 -33.54
C PRO A 273 3.18 8.21 -33.68
N ALA A 274 2.54 9.17 -34.36
CA ALA A 274 1.14 9.11 -34.76
C ALA A 274 0.14 8.82 -33.62
N ALA A 275 0.28 9.53 -32.47
CA ALA A 275 -0.63 9.38 -31.33
C ALA A 275 -2.12 9.60 -31.71
N GLU A 276 -2.38 10.39 -32.73
CA GLU A 276 -3.70 10.72 -33.26
C GLU A 276 -4.44 9.52 -33.88
N GLU A 277 -3.73 8.50 -34.30
CA GLU A 277 -4.30 7.35 -35.01
C GLU A 277 -5.02 6.33 -34.10
N TYR A 278 -4.88 6.43 -32.79
CA TYR A 278 -5.48 5.49 -31.85
C TYR A 278 -6.81 6.03 -31.30
N ASP A 279 -7.75 5.13 -31.09
CA ASP A 279 -9.06 5.42 -30.50
C ASP A 279 -9.09 5.07 -29.01
N VAL A 280 -8.41 3.99 -28.63
CA VAL A 280 -8.38 3.47 -27.26
C VAL A 280 -6.94 3.34 -26.78
N ILE A 281 -6.69 3.86 -25.59
CA ILE A 281 -5.39 3.76 -24.90
C ILE A 281 -5.56 2.93 -23.63
N ILE A 282 -4.94 1.77 -23.58
CA ILE A 282 -4.82 1.00 -22.34
C ILE A 282 -3.58 1.51 -21.62
N LEU A 283 -3.77 2.23 -20.51
CA LEU A 283 -2.67 2.89 -19.79
C LEU A 283 -2.32 2.12 -18.52
N VAL A 284 -1.10 1.57 -18.47
CA VAL A 284 -0.62 0.70 -17.39
C VAL A 284 0.54 1.34 -16.63
N TYR A 285 0.40 1.49 -15.31
CA TYR A 285 1.45 2.11 -14.49
C TYR A 285 1.45 1.60 -13.04
N PRO A 286 2.61 1.67 -12.36
CA PRO A 286 2.68 1.37 -10.93
C PRO A 286 2.19 2.56 -10.11
N LEU A 287 1.54 2.28 -8.98
CA LEU A 287 1.18 3.32 -8.00
C LEU A 287 2.44 3.79 -7.25
N TRP A 288 2.80 5.05 -7.40
CA TRP A 288 3.89 5.70 -6.70
C TRP A 288 3.36 6.80 -5.78
N TRP A 289 3.65 6.69 -4.47
CA TRP A 289 3.21 7.70 -3.49
C TRP A 289 1.73 8.08 -3.60
N ASN A 290 0.87 7.10 -3.75
CA ASN A 290 -0.58 7.25 -3.89
C ASN A 290 -1.06 7.89 -5.21
N THR A 291 -0.16 8.11 -6.19
CA THR A 291 -0.50 8.67 -7.49
C THR A 291 0.22 7.93 -8.63
N MET A 292 0.10 8.41 -9.87
CA MET A 292 0.88 7.89 -10.99
C MET A 292 2.31 8.48 -10.98
N PRO A 293 3.30 7.78 -11.56
CA PRO A 293 4.65 8.32 -11.77
C PRO A 293 4.61 9.57 -12.64
N MET A 294 5.49 10.55 -12.36
CA MET A 294 5.51 11.81 -13.11
C MET A 294 5.84 11.62 -14.59
N ALA A 295 6.56 10.56 -14.96
CA ALA A 295 6.77 10.18 -16.37
C ALA A 295 5.46 9.84 -17.11
N VAL A 296 4.43 9.33 -16.40
CA VAL A 296 3.10 9.10 -16.99
C VAL A 296 2.40 10.44 -17.23
N GLU A 297 2.50 11.39 -16.31
CA GLU A 297 1.99 12.74 -16.52
C GLU A 297 2.70 13.44 -17.68
N SER A 298 4.02 13.25 -17.82
CA SER A 298 4.77 13.75 -18.99
C SER A 298 4.21 13.22 -20.31
N PHE A 299 3.82 11.94 -20.36
CA PHE A 299 3.19 11.35 -21.54
C PHE A 299 1.83 11.98 -21.82
N LEU A 300 0.97 12.10 -20.80
CA LEU A 300 -0.38 12.63 -20.95
C LEU A 300 -0.41 14.10 -21.38
N GLU A 301 0.53 14.89 -20.91
CA GLU A 301 0.63 16.32 -21.27
C GLU A 301 1.30 16.55 -22.63
N ARG A 302 2.09 15.58 -23.12
CA ARG A 302 2.82 15.71 -24.38
C ARG A 302 1.94 15.56 -25.61
N TYR A 303 0.87 14.75 -25.53
CA TYR A 303 0.05 14.38 -26.66
C TYR A 303 -1.38 14.91 -26.53
N ASP A 304 -1.95 15.36 -27.64
CA ASP A 304 -3.39 15.62 -27.70
C ASP A 304 -4.15 14.29 -27.76
N LEU A 305 -4.82 13.96 -26.68
CA LEU A 305 -5.59 12.74 -26.53
C LEU A 305 -7.10 12.99 -26.60
N SER A 306 -7.53 14.15 -27.13
CA SER A 306 -8.94 14.51 -27.34
C SER A 306 -9.66 13.45 -28.19
N GLY A 307 -10.87 13.10 -27.79
CA GLY A 307 -11.70 12.10 -28.49
C GLY A 307 -11.28 10.64 -28.25
N LYS A 308 -10.19 10.37 -27.54
CA LYS A 308 -9.72 9.01 -27.21
C LYS A 308 -10.30 8.54 -25.88
N THR A 309 -10.35 7.23 -25.70
CA THR A 309 -10.75 6.60 -24.43
C THR A 309 -9.53 5.99 -23.74
N ILE A 310 -9.27 6.37 -22.49
CA ILE A 310 -8.21 5.79 -21.67
C ILE A 310 -8.79 4.75 -20.71
N LEU A 311 -8.25 3.54 -20.75
CA LEU A 311 -8.54 2.42 -19.85
C LEU A 311 -7.37 2.23 -18.88
N PRO A 312 -7.47 2.74 -17.62
CA PRO A 312 -6.36 2.68 -16.68
C PRO A 312 -6.26 1.31 -15.99
N ILE A 313 -5.03 0.77 -15.92
CA ILE A 313 -4.70 -0.41 -15.13
C ILE A 313 -3.52 -0.07 -14.22
N VAL A 314 -3.71 -0.21 -12.91
CA VAL A 314 -2.73 0.18 -11.89
C VAL A 314 -2.22 -1.04 -11.15
N THR A 315 -0.90 -1.19 -11.09
CA THR A 315 -0.27 -2.18 -10.22
C THR A 315 0.17 -1.55 -8.91
N HIS A 316 -0.04 -2.24 -7.79
CA HIS A 316 0.22 -1.69 -6.47
C HIS A 316 0.73 -2.74 -5.47
N GLY A 317 1.38 -2.27 -4.42
CA GLY A 317 1.83 -3.09 -3.30
C GLY A 317 0.86 -3.11 -2.11
N SER A 318 -0.17 -2.26 -2.05
CA SER A 318 -1.21 -2.24 -1.02
C SER A 318 -2.15 -1.01 -1.12
N GLY A 319 -1.96 -0.10 -2.09
CA GLY A 319 -2.69 1.18 -2.15
C GLY A 319 -3.86 1.23 -3.14
N GLY A 320 -4.18 0.11 -3.83
CA GLY A 320 -5.18 0.14 -4.90
C GLY A 320 -4.80 1.14 -5.99
N ALA A 321 -5.75 1.95 -6.45
CA ALA A 321 -5.51 3.05 -7.37
C ALA A 321 -5.04 4.35 -6.69
N GLY A 322 -5.20 4.48 -5.37
CA GLY A 322 -4.92 5.71 -4.65
C GLY A 322 -5.67 6.90 -5.27
N ASP A 323 -4.98 8.04 -5.36
CA ASP A 323 -5.48 9.26 -6.00
C ASP A 323 -5.17 9.30 -7.50
N SER A 324 -4.54 8.24 -8.06
CA SER A 324 -4.01 8.26 -9.42
C SER A 324 -5.10 8.43 -10.48
N LEU A 325 -6.31 7.89 -10.27
CA LEU A 325 -7.41 8.06 -11.21
C LEU A 325 -7.90 9.52 -11.27
N SER A 326 -7.96 10.20 -10.14
CA SER A 326 -8.29 11.63 -10.08
C SER A 326 -7.19 12.48 -10.71
N ALA A 327 -5.91 12.15 -10.48
CA ALA A 327 -4.78 12.80 -11.11
C ALA A 327 -4.79 12.57 -12.63
N LEU A 328 -5.05 11.34 -13.09
CA LEU A 328 -5.19 11.02 -14.51
C LEU A 328 -6.26 11.88 -15.21
N ARG A 329 -7.46 11.99 -14.61
CA ARG A 329 -8.54 12.82 -15.17
C ARG A 329 -8.19 14.30 -15.27
N ARG A 330 -7.32 14.81 -14.40
CA ARG A 330 -6.84 16.20 -14.48
C ARG A 330 -5.72 16.39 -15.50
N ALA A 331 -4.92 15.36 -15.75
CA ALA A 331 -3.73 15.42 -16.60
C ALA A 331 -4.01 15.21 -18.09
N THR A 332 -5.22 14.86 -18.48
CA THR A 332 -5.56 14.57 -19.89
C THR A 332 -6.89 15.18 -20.31
N ASN A 333 -7.01 15.44 -21.61
CA ASN A 333 -8.27 15.82 -22.28
C ASN A 333 -9.02 14.61 -22.90
N ALA A 334 -8.51 13.39 -22.70
CA ALA A 334 -9.18 12.16 -23.12
C ALA A 334 -10.37 11.81 -22.21
N THR A 335 -11.26 10.95 -22.70
CA THR A 335 -12.29 10.32 -21.88
C THR A 335 -11.66 9.20 -21.06
N VAL A 336 -11.56 9.36 -19.74
CA VAL A 336 -11.05 8.32 -18.84
C VAL A 336 -12.20 7.42 -18.41
N ALA A 337 -12.01 6.11 -18.48
CA ALA A 337 -12.96 5.10 -18.00
C ALA A 337 -13.47 5.41 -16.59
N SER A 338 -14.70 5.05 -16.30
CA SER A 338 -15.35 5.32 -15.00
C SER A 338 -14.68 4.56 -13.86
N ASP A 339 -14.22 3.34 -14.13
CA ASP A 339 -13.48 2.47 -13.20
C ASP A 339 -12.01 2.29 -13.64
N CYS A 340 -11.20 1.82 -12.72
CA CYS A 340 -9.79 1.50 -12.91
C CYS A 340 -9.57 0.06 -12.46
N LEU A 341 -8.89 -0.75 -13.26
CA LEU A 341 -8.46 -2.06 -12.81
C LEU A 341 -7.22 -1.90 -11.92
N THR A 342 -7.29 -2.39 -10.70
CA THR A 342 -6.15 -2.44 -9.79
C THR A 342 -5.70 -3.89 -9.61
N ILE A 343 -4.39 -4.14 -9.71
CA ILE A 343 -3.80 -5.48 -9.58
C ILE A 343 -2.73 -5.43 -8.50
N TYR A 344 -2.92 -6.22 -7.46
CA TYR A 344 -1.91 -6.40 -6.42
C TYR A 344 -0.70 -7.16 -6.99
N SER A 345 0.51 -6.81 -6.56
CA SER A 345 1.75 -7.30 -7.18
C SER A 345 1.88 -8.83 -7.26
N SER A 346 1.47 -9.54 -6.20
CA SER A 346 1.51 -11.02 -6.17
C SER A 346 0.50 -11.67 -7.11
N ASP A 347 -0.56 -10.97 -7.49
CA ASP A 347 -1.65 -11.50 -8.31
C ASP A 347 -1.39 -11.32 -9.81
N ILE A 348 -0.38 -10.51 -10.16
CA ILE A 348 -0.05 -10.19 -11.57
C ILE A 348 0.13 -11.44 -12.42
N PRO A 349 0.90 -12.47 -12.03
CA PRO A 349 1.10 -13.65 -12.87
C PRO A 349 -0.20 -14.40 -13.21
N ALA A 350 -1.22 -14.28 -12.35
CA ALA A 350 -2.52 -14.92 -12.51
C ALA A 350 -3.60 -14.00 -13.10
N SER A 351 -3.30 -12.70 -13.33
CA SER A 351 -4.31 -11.66 -13.61
C SER A 351 -4.82 -11.61 -15.05
N ARG A 352 -4.33 -12.47 -15.94
CA ARG A 352 -4.68 -12.46 -17.37
C ARG A 352 -6.18 -12.44 -17.63
N GLN A 353 -6.95 -13.31 -16.95
CA GLN A 353 -8.39 -13.35 -17.10
C GLN A 353 -9.07 -12.10 -16.56
N THR A 354 -8.62 -11.59 -15.43
CA THR A 354 -9.11 -10.35 -14.82
C THR A 354 -8.91 -9.15 -15.76
N ILE A 355 -7.77 -9.09 -16.44
CA ILE A 355 -7.48 -8.06 -17.46
C ILE A 355 -8.43 -8.21 -18.64
N ALA A 356 -8.61 -9.42 -19.18
CA ALA A 356 -9.54 -9.66 -20.29
C ALA A 356 -10.98 -9.27 -19.91
N ASP A 357 -11.44 -9.62 -18.73
CA ASP A 357 -12.79 -9.29 -18.25
C ASP A 357 -12.99 -7.77 -18.05
N TYR A 358 -11.94 -7.06 -17.58
CA TYR A 358 -11.96 -5.60 -17.54
C TYR A 358 -12.08 -4.99 -18.93
N LEU A 359 -11.26 -5.45 -19.88
CA LEU A 359 -11.26 -4.94 -21.26
C LEU A 359 -12.59 -5.18 -21.98
N LYS A 360 -13.26 -6.33 -21.76
CA LYS A 360 -14.57 -6.64 -22.32
C LYS A 360 -15.65 -5.60 -22.00
N LYS A 361 -15.59 -4.96 -20.83
CA LYS A 361 -16.55 -3.89 -20.45
C LYS A 361 -16.54 -2.71 -21.42
N TYR A 362 -15.43 -2.50 -22.12
CA TYR A 362 -15.18 -1.35 -23.00
C TYR A 362 -15.08 -1.72 -24.46
N ALA A 363 -14.77 -2.97 -24.81
CA ALA A 363 -14.63 -3.45 -26.17
C ALA A 363 -15.97 -3.47 -26.95
N ALA A 364 -17.08 -3.62 -26.23
CA ALA A 364 -18.41 -3.72 -26.82
C ALA A 364 -19.11 -2.36 -27.03
N LYS A 365 -18.50 -1.28 -26.56
CA LYS A 365 -18.99 0.08 -26.73
C LYS A 365 -18.32 0.74 -27.92
#